data_aa49a6dbbf63ceee6ec1c196bd6e02d0
#
_entry.id   aa49a6dbbf63ceee6ec1c196bd6e02d0
#
_cell.length_a   1.000
_cell.length_b   1.000
_cell.length_c   1.000
_cell.angle_alpha   90.00
_cell.angle_beta   90.00
_cell.angle_gamma   90.00
#
_symmetry.space_group_name_H-M   'P 1'
#
loop_
_entity.id
_entity.type
_entity.pdbx_description
1 polymer ?
#
loop_
_entity_poly.entity_id
_entity_poly.type
_entity_poly.pdbx_seq_one_letter_code
_entity_poly.pdbx_strand_id
1 'polypeptide(L)'
;TDNEEFRVAAVKDRVDTTMQVWMGLTMGCAKCHSHKYDPISQSDYYSFYAFFNQTEDADRGDDSPTLFTPTEVQARSFDAAGRTVKLLEARHKASPESGDERVKVSKTRLENVRKTIANTPIMRDLAANKQRTTKIHNRGNFLDPDDAVEAAVPELFGPLPEGAPRNRAGVADWLLQPQNPLTARVTVNRIWARLFGIGIVETEEDFGTQGLPPSHPELLDWLAVDFREHEWSLKQLIRSIVLSSTYQQAALITPEKQAADPRNRLLSRSPRVRLSAETVRDQALSLANLLTQKVGGASVMPPQPAGVWKSTYSGLKWENATGPDRYRRSLYTYLKRTSPHPALLTFDAGSGEVCQIRRIRTNTPLQALVTLNEVSFVEAAGALANRAGKFRGSDHADSLKPLFQMVLIRPPKFPELARLVALYETMQQEFPEGSEAQRMLVQASGSKTSDAAMIAVANVLLNLDETLTKP
;
A
#
# COMPACT_ATOMS: atom_id res chain seq x y z
N THR A 1 -5.13 -25.52 -19.49
CA THR A 1 -4.46 -24.20 -19.47
C THR A 1 -3.00 -24.41 -19.83
N ASP A 2 -2.52 -23.65 -20.82
CA ASP A 2 -1.15 -23.74 -21.28
C ASP A 2 -0.26 -22.86 -20.39
N ASN A 3 0.81 -23.42 -19.83
CA ASN A 3 1.77 -22.68 -19.00
C ASN A 3 2.40 -21.51 -19.78
N GLU A 4 2.54 -21.64 -21.10
CA GLU A 4 3.05 -20.56 -21.94
C GLU A 4 2.09 -19.37 -22.04
N GLU A 5 0.76 -19.61 -22.08
CA GLU A 5 -0.24 -18.55 -22.05
C GLU A 5 -0.11 -17.67 -20.79
N PHE A 6 0.00 -18.30 -19.61
CA PHE A 6 0.18 -17.57 -18.35
C PHE A 6 1.51 -16.82 -18.30
N ARG A 7 2.59 -17.43 -18.80
CA ARG A 7 3.89 -16.76 -18.89
C ARG A 7 3.82 -15.51 -19.77
N VAL A 8 3.24 -15.63 -20.95
CA VAL A 8 3.08 -14.51 -21.90
C VAL A 8 2.21 -13.42 -21.29
N ALA A 9 1.11 -13.78 -20.64
CA ALA A 9 0.24 -12.83 -19.94
C ALA A 9 1.00 -12.08 -18.84
N ALA A 10 1.79 -12.79 -18.01
CA ALA A 10 2.59 -12.18 -16.97
C ALA A 10 3.67 -11.22 -17.51
N VAL A 11 4.31 -11.56 -18.64
CA VAL A 11 5.30 -10.68 -19.27
C VAL A 11 4.61 -9.43 -19.85
N LYS A 12 3.44 -9.56 -20.48
CA LYS A 12 2.64 -8.40 -20.95
C LYS A 12 2.23 -7.48 -19.79
N ASP A 13 1.79 -8.04 -18.67
CA ASP A 13 1.43 -7.28 -17.47
C ASP A 13 2.64 -6.50 -16.94
N ARG A 14 3.85 -7.08 -16.94
CA ARG A 14 5.07 -6.38 -16.52
C ARG A 14 5.42 -5.20 -17.43
N VAL A 15 5.25 -5.35 -18.73
CA VAL A 15 5.43 -4.25 -19.70
C VAL A 15 4.45 -3.11 -19.37
N ASP A 16 3.17 -3.43 -19.32
CA ASP A 16 2.11 -2.45 -19.07
C ASP A 16 2.31 -1.75 -17.73
N THR A 17 2.55 -2.52 -16.67
CA THR A 17 2.78 -1.99 -15.33
C THR A 17 4.04 -1.11 -15.27
N THR A 18 5.13 -1.50 -15.93
CA THR A 18 6.37 -0.71 -15.93
C THR A 18 6.14 0.64 -16.59
N MET A 19 5.53 0.66 -17.77
CA MET A 19 5.27 1.91 -18.49
C MET A 19 4.25 2.79 -17.75
N GLN A 20 3.20 2.20 -17.21
CA GLN A 20 2.19 2.94 -16.46
C GLN A 20 2.75 3.49 -15.13
N VAL A 21 3.53 2.70 -14.41
CA VAL A 21 4.08 3.12 -13.09
C VAL A 21 5.19 4.16 -13.23
N TRP A 22 6.09 4.00 -14.18
CA TRP A 22 7.26 4.87 -14.26
C TRP A 22 7.12 6.00 -15.27
N MET A 23 6.39 5.76 -16.36
CA MET A 23 6.24 6.72 -17.45
C MET A 23 4.84 7.35 -17.52
N GLY A 24 3.85 6.82 -16.76
CA GLY A 24 2.47 7.27 -16.84
C GLY A 24 1.86 7.07 -18.24
N LEU A 25 2.21 5.98 -18.93
CA LEU A 25 1.76 5.71 -20.29
C LEU A 25 0.92 4.45 -20.38
N THR A 26 -0.15 4.51 -21.16
CA THR A 26 -1.07 3.39 -21.40
C THR A 26 -0.62 2.54 -22.60
N MET A 27 0.58 1.93 -22.49
CA MET A 27 1.20 1.21 -23.61
C MET A 27 0.46 -0.07 -24.04
N GLY A 28 -0.43 -0.58 -23.20
CA GLY A 28 -1.13 -1.86 -23.41
C GLY A 28 -1.97 -1.97 -24.69
N CYS A 29 -2.41 -0.85 -25.29
CA CYS A 29 -3.09 -0.86 -26.58
C CYS A 29 -2.19 -1.37 -27.71
N ALA A 30 -0.87 -1.15 -27.59
CA ALA A 30 0.11 -1.55 -28.59
C ALA A 30 0.39 -3.07 -28.65
N LYS A 31 -0.23 -3.87 -27.79
CA LYS A 31 -0.19 -5.34 -27.86
C LYS A 31 -0.75 -5.90 -29.19
N CYS A 32 -1.81 -5.27 -29.69
CA CYS A 32 -2.59 -5.81 -30.82
C CYS A 32 -2.39 -5.02 -32.12
N HIS A 33 -2.06 -3.74 -32.02
CA HIS A 33 -1.85 -2.80 -33.14
C HIS A 33 -1.03 -1.61 -32.63
N SER A 34 -0.43 -0.80 -33.48
CA SER A 34 0.22 0.44 -33.06
C SER A 34 -0.75 1.32 -32.25
N HIS A 35 -0.25 1.98 -31.20
CA HIS A 35 -1.09 2.77 -30.30
C HIS A 35 -1.89 3.82 -31.08
N LYS A 36 -3.18 3.96 -30.76
CA LYS A 36 -4.09 4.79 -31.56
C LYS A 36 -3.76 6.28 -31.50
N TYR A 37 -3.28 6.73 -30.35
CA TYR A 37 -3.12 8.15 -30.04
C TYR A 37 -1.65 8.53 -29.83
N ASP A 38 -0.92 7.74 -29.07
CA ASP A 38 0.49 7.97 -28.80
C ASP A 38 1.37 7.35 -29.90
N PRO A 39 2.53 7.97 -30.23
CA PRO A 39 3.41 7.46 -31.28
C PRO A 39 4.25 6.27 -30.78
N ILE A 40 3.57 5.21 -30.38
CA ILE A 40 4.14 3.94 -29.92
C ILE A 40 3.67 2.85 -30.87
N SER A 41 4.59 2.27 -31.62
CA SER A 41 4.28 1.18 -32.55
C SER A 41 4.08 -0.15 -31.83
N GLN A 42 3.47 -1.11 -32.51
CA GLN A 42 3.42 -2.49 -32.03
C GLN A 42 4.83 -3.08 -31.90
N SER A 43 5.73 -2.72 -32.81
CA SER A 43 7.14 -3.12 -32.74
C SER A 43 7.82 -2.58 -31.47
N ASP A 44 7.60 -1.30 -31.09
CA ASP A 44 8.10 -0.75 -29.83
C ASP A 44 7.61 -1.53 -28.61
N TYR A 45 6.33 -1.93 -28.63
CA TYR A 45 5.76 -2.73 -27.54
C TYR A 45 6.51 -4.06 -27.38
N TYR A 46 6.70 -4.82 -28.49
CA TYR A 46 7.36 -6.12 -28.40
C TYR A 46 8.87 -6.03 -28.24
N SER A 47 9.49 -4.95 -28.70
CA SER A 47 10.90 -4.66 -28.38
C SER A 47 11.08 -4.38 -26.90
N PHE A 48 10.17 -3.64 -26.26
CA PHE A 48 10.20 -3.43 -24.82
C PHE A 48 9.83 -4.71 -24.05
N TYR A 49 8.86 -5.50 -24.55
CA TYR A 49 8.51 -6.81 -24.02
C TYR A 49 9.72 -7.77 -23.98
N ALA A 50 10.64 -7.67 -24.96
CA ALA A 50 11.82 -8.52 -25.03
C ALA A 50 12.70 -8.45 -23.78
N PHE A 51 12.77 -7.31 -23.07
CA PHE A 51 13.51 -7.21 -21.81
C PHE A 51 12.94 -8.12 -20.70
N PHE A 52 11.62 -8.29 -20.65
CA PHE A 52 10.93 -9.09 -19.65
C PHE A 52 10.70 -10.54 -20.09
N ASN A 53 10.83 -10.81 -21.40
CA ASN A 53 10.70 -12.16 -21.95
C ASN A 53 11.89 -13.07 -21.62
N GLN A 54 13.00 -12.51 -21.14
CA GLN A 54 14.22 -13.23 -20.80
C GLN A 54 14.28 -13.69 -19.33
N THR A 55 13.13 -13.92 -18.70
CA THR A 55 13.06 -14.38 -17.31
C THR A 55 12.75 -15.87 -17.19
N GLU A 56 13.23 -16.52 -16.12
CA GLU A 56 13.01 -17.96 -15.84
C GLU A 56 11.57 -18.27 -15.39
N ASP A 57 10.59 -17.49 -15.88
CA ASP A 57 9.19 -17.69 -15.49
C ASP A 57 8.66 -19.03 -15.99
N ALA A 58 7.95 -19.70 -15.14
CA ALA A 58 7.07 -20.79 -15.48
C ALA A 58 5.89 -20.74 -14.51
N ASP A 59 4.68 -21.02 -15.01
CA ASP A 59 3.49 -21.19 -14.15
C ASP A 59 3.65 -22.50 -13.37
N ARG A 60 4.37 -22.42 -12.24
CA ARG A 60 4.59 -23.52 -11.32
C ARG A 60 3.97 -23.21 -9.97
N GLY A 61 3.43 -24.20 -9.32
CA GLY A 61 2.81 -24.03 -8.00
C GLY A 61 3.78 -23.76 -6.84
N ASP A 62 5.08 -23.59 -7.12
CA ASP A 62 6.14 -23.44 -6.12
C ASP A 62 6.78 -22.03 -6.06
N ASP A 63 6.19 -21.03 -6.72
CA ASP A 63 6.70 -19.67 -6.82
C ASP A 63 8.15 -19.52 -7.34
N SER A 64 8.69 -20.55 -7.98
CA SER A 64 10.05 -20.52 -8.55
C SER A 64 10.15 -19.55 -9.74
N PRO A 65 11.32 -18.89 -9.92
CA PRO A 65 12.56 -19.01 -9.17
C PRO A 65 12.55 -18.19 -7.88
N THR A 66 13.13 -18.76 -6.82
CA THR A 66 13.23 -18.10 -5.51
C THR A 66 14.67 -17.80 -5.12
N LEU A 67 14.85 -16.80 -4.25
CA LEU A 67 16.09 -16.46 -3.58
C LEU A 67 15.97 -16.73 -2.08
N PHE A 68 16.95 -17.43 -1.53
CA PHE A 68 17.08 -17.65 -0.10
C PHE A 68 17.52 -16.37 0.60
N THR A 69 16.69 -15.82 1.48
CA THR A 69 16.89 -14.49 2.07
C THR A 69 16.93 -14.55 3.61
N PRO A 70 18.03 -15.05 4.21
CA PRO A 70 18.18 -15.07 5.66
C PRO A 70 18.45 -13.66 6.22
N THR A 71 17.94 -13.38 7.39
CA THR A 71 18.45 -12.28 8.23
C THR A 71 19.87 -12.60 8.70
N GLU A 72 20.64 -11.62 9.16
CA GLU A 72 22.00 -11.86 9.66
C GLU A 72 22.06 -12.96 10.75
N VAL A 73 21.10 -12.94 11.68
CA VAL A 73 21.00 -13.93 12.76
C VAL A 73 20.73 -15.32 12.20
N GLN A 74 19.79 -15.41 11.25
CA GLN A 74 19.47 -16.68 10.59
C GLN A 74 20.65 -17.18 9.74
N ALA A 75 21.35 -16.30 9.01
CA ALA A 75 22.54 -16.66 8.25
C ALA A 75 23.63 -17.25 9.16
N ARG A 76 23.96 -16.58 10.27
CA ARG A 76 24.94 -17.08 11.25
C ARG A 76 24.53 -18.46 11.81
N SER A 77 23.24 -18.63 12.14
CA SER A 77 22.70 -19.89 12.67
C SER A 77 22.75 -21.01 11.64
N PHE A 78 22.41 -20.70 10.40
CA PHE A 78 22.45 -21.64 9.28
C PHE A 78 23.87 -22.08 8.96
N ASP A 79 24.82 -21.14 8.89
CA ASP A 79 26.23 -21.41 8.65
C ASP A 79 26.85 -22.23 9.79
N ALA A 80 26.53 -21.94 11.05
CA ALA A 80 26.98 -22.70 12.20
C ALA A 80 26.47 -24.15 12.16
N ALA A 81 25.18 -24.34 11.86
CA ALA A 81 24.57 -25.66 11.71
C ALA A 81 25.21 -26.43 10.51
N GLY A 82 25.43 -25.75 9.39
CA GLY A 82 26.08 -26.31 8.22
C GLY A 82 27.54 -26.76 8.49
N ARG A 83 28.33 -25.96 9.20
CA ARG A 83 29.66 -26.34 9.64
C ARG A 83 29.64 -27.58 10.53
N THR A 84 28.68 -27.66 11.47
CA THR A 84 28.52 -28.80 12.36
C THR A 84 28.22 -30.07 11.57
N VAL A 85 27.31 -30.02 10.59
CA VAL A 85 27.02 -31.18 9.72
C VAL A 85 28.28 -31.63 8.98
N LYS A 86 29.01 -30.71 8.33
CA LYS A 86 30.24 -31.05 7.58
C LYS A 86 31.30 -31.71 8.47
N LEU A 87 31.50 -31.20 9.69
CA LEU A 87 32.45 -31.80 10.65
C LEU A 87 32.02 -33.19 11.08
N LEU A 88 30.75 -33.42 11.35
CA LEU A 88 30.25 -34.74 11.74
C LEU A 88 30.29 -35.75 10.57
N GLU A 89 29.98 -35.32 9.35
CA GLU A 89 30.12 -36.15 8.16
C GLU A 89 31.57 -36.55 7.88
N ALA A 90 32.51 -35.62 8.03
CA ALA A 90 33.92 -35.90 7.89
C ALA A 90 34.41 -36.92 8.94
N ARG A 91 33.96 -36.77 10.19
CA ARG A 91 34.24 -37.72 11.28
C ARG A 91 33.64 -39.11 11.02
N HIS A 92 32.39 -39.16 10.60
CA HIS A 92 31.70 -40.41 10.28
C HIS A 92 32.38 -41.14 9.14
N LYS A 93 32.86 -40.41 8.11
CA LYS A 93 33.65 -40.98 7.01
C LYS A 93 34.97 -41.57 7.48
N ALA A 94 35.61 -41.00 8.52
CA ALA A 94 36.85 -41.47 9.10
C ALA A 94 36.64 -42.64 10.10
N SER A 95 35.49 -42.75 10.74
CA SER A 95 35.13 -43.80 11.71
C SER A 95 33.63 -44.12 11.63
N PRO A 96 33.21 -45.07 10.78
CA PRO A 96 31.79 -45.33 10.48
C PRO A 96 30.95 -45.81 11.68
N GLU A 97 31.55 -46.39 12.70
CA GLU A 97 30.83 -47.02 13.80
C GLU A 97 30.25 -46.05 14.84
N SER A 98 30.61 -44.78 14.84
CA SER A 98 30.26 -43.86 15.95
C SER A 98 29.36 -42.69 15.64
N GLY A 99 28.74 -42.59 14.45
CA GLY A 99 28.28 -41.26 14.06
C GLY A 99 26.97 -41.07 13.36
N ASP A 100 26.25 -42.11 12.94
CA ASP A 100 25.10 -41.95 12.04
C ASP A 100 23.94 -41.15 12.66
N GLU A 101 23.62 -41.40 13.92
CA GLU A 101 22.53 -40.67 14.62
C GLU A 101 22.87 -39.19 14.86
N ARG A 102 24.13 -38.86 15.19
CA ARG A 102 24.56 -37.46 15.38
C ARG A 102 24.54 -36.67 14.07
N VAL A 103 24.95 -37.28 12.98
CA VAL A 103 24.85 -36.68 11.63
C VAL A 103 23.39 -36.43 11.28
N LYS A 104 22.51 -37.39 11.51
CA LYS A 104 21.08 -37.29 11.25
C LYS A 104 20.42 -36.17 12.06
N VAL A 105 20.68 -36.11 13.37
CA VAL A 105 20.15 -35.04 14.24
C VAL A 105 20.66 -33.67 13.78
N SER A 106 21.94 -33.55 13.40
CA SER A 106 22.48 -32.27 12.93
C SER A 106 21.92 -31.86 11.58
N LYS A 107 21.67 -32.79 10.65
CA LYS A 107 20.95 -32.53 9.40
C LYS A 107 19.52 -32.03 9.65
N THR A 108 18.80 -32.71 10.54
CA THR A 108 17.44 -32.28 10.94
C THR A 108 17.46 -30.87 11.54
N ARG A 109 18.46 -30.53 12.37
CA ARG A 109 18.63 -29.18 12.92
C ARG A 109 18.90 -28.16 11.81
N LEU A 110 19.79 -28.45 10.87
CA LEU A 110 20.07 -27.57 9.72
C LEU A 110 18.80 -27.33 8.90
N GLU A 111 18.04 -28.38 8.65
CA GLU A 111 16.78 -28.30 7.91
C GLU A 111 15.70 -27.49 8.66
N ASN A 112 15.62 -27.64 9.98
CA ASN A 112 14.72 -26.83 10.80
C ASN A 112 15.10 -25.34 10.77
N VAL A 113 16.40 -25.00 10.85
CA VAL A 113 16.86 -23.62 10.67
C VAL A 113 16.50 -23.13 9.26
N ARG A 114 16.75 -23.94 8.23
CA ARG A 114 16.40 -23.59 6.84
C ARG A 114 14.92 -23.28 6.67
N LYS A 115 14.03 -24.05 7.29
CA LYS A 115 12.56 -23.83 7.23
C LYS A 115 12.12 -22.50 7.86
N THR A 116 12.92 -21.91 8.76
CA THR A 116 12.63 -20.61 9.35
C THR A 116 13.02 -19.43 8.46
N ILE A 117 13.78 -19.68 7.38
CA ILE A 117 14.30 -18.65 6.49
C ILE A 117 13.37 -18.55 5.26
N ALA A 118 12.98 -17.32 4.94
CA ALA A 118 12.11 -17.07 3.81
C ALA A 118 12.82 -17.35 2.47
N ASN A 119 12.10 -17.98 1.55
CA ASN A 119 12.42 -17.98 0.13
C ASN A 119 11.59 -16.87 -0.54
N THR A 120 12.27 -15.89 -1.13
CA THR A 120 11.62 -14.76 -1.79
C THR A 120 11.53 -15.04 -3.29
N PRO A 121 10.35 -15.01 -3.91
CA PRO A 121 10.21 -15.09 -5.37
C PRO A 121 10.98 -13.94 -6.03
N ILE A 122 11.73 -14.26 -7.09
CA ILE A 122 12.52 -13.28 -7.84
C ILE A 122 12.32 -13.46 -9.34
N MET A 123 12.50 -12.40 -10.10
CA MET A 123 12.70 -12.49 -11.54
C MET A 123 14.19 -12.77 -11.81
N ARG A 124 14.53 -13.99 -12.23
CA ARG A 124 15.88 -14.36 -12.64
C ARG A 124 15.95 -14.37 -14.16
N ASP A 125 17.01 -13.78 -14.72
CA ASP A 125 17.23 -13.80 -16.15
C ASP A 125 17.71 -15.19 -16.61
N LEU A 126 17.29 -15.57 -17.81
CA LEU A 126 17.76 -16.77 -18.48
C LEU A 126 19.28 -16.69 -18.75
N ALA A 127 19.96 -17.81 -18.63
CA ALA A 127 21.34 -17.92 -19.10
C ALA A 127 21.44 -17.58 -20.60
N ALA A 128 22.58 -17.07 -21.03
CA ALA A 128 22.78 -16.61 -22.41
C ALA A 128 22.42 -17.67 -23.48
N ASN A 129 22.69 -18.95 -23.20
CA ASN A 129 22.39 -20.07 -24.08
C ASN A 129 20.90 -20.52 -24.05
N LYS A 130 20.06 -19.89 -23.23
CA LYS A 130 18.62 -20.20 -23.09
C LYS A 130 17.72 -19.00 -23.42
N GLN A 131 18.30 -17.92 -23.91
CA GLN A 131 17.53 -16.73 -24.27
C GLN A 131 16.50 -17.05 -25.36
N ARG A 132 15.31 -16.45 -25.22
CA ARG A 132 14.20 -16.62 -26.14
C ARG A 132 14.28 -15.59 -27.28
N THR A 133 14.00 -16.02 -28.48
CA THR A 133 13.70 -15.09 -29.58
C THR A 133 12.33 -14.47 -29.34
N THR A 134 12.29 -13.15 -29.22
CA THR A 134 11.02 -12.42 -29.07
C THR A 134 10.46 -12.10 -30.43
N LYS A 135 9.16 -12.30 -30.60
CA LYS A 135 8.43 -12.03 -31.84
C LYS A 135 7.21 -11.14 -31.57
N ILE A 136 6.80 -10.39 -32.57
CA ILE A 136 5.53 -9.67 -32.55
C ILE A 136 4.41 -10.71 -32.54
N HIS A 137 3.35 -10.49 -31.78
CA HIS A 137 2.17 -11.34 -31.76
C HIS A 137 1.05 -10.68 -32.55
N ASN A 138 0.63 -11.28 -33.65
CA ASN A 138 -0.46 -10.79 -34.48
C ASN A 138 -1.73 -10.62 -33.64
N ARG A 139 -2.27 -9.39 -33.60
CA ARG A 139 -3.43 -9.03 -32.77
C ARG A 139 -3.29 -9.45 -31.30
N GLY A 140 -2.06 -9.49 -30.78
CA GLY A 140 -1.76 -9.91 -29.41
C GLY A 140 -1.81 -11.43 -29.18
N ASN A 141 -2.04 -12.25 -30.21
CA ASN A 141 -2.12 -13.70 -30.09
C ASN A 141 -0.73 -14.34 -30.12
N PHE A 142 -0.29 -14.91 -29.01
CA PHE A 142 1.02 -15.56 -28.92
C PHE A 142 1.15 -16.84 -29.75
N LEU A 143 0.04 -17.44 -30.17
CA LEU A 143 0.01 -18.60 -31.07
C LEU A 143 0.18 -18.22 -32.55
N ASP A 144 0.10 -16.92 -32.86
CA ASP A 144 0.28 -16.39 -34.22
C ASP A 144 1.44 -15.37 -34.20
N PRO A 145 2.70 -15.85 -34.10
CA PRO A 145 3.89 -15.00 -34.05
C PRO A 145 4.28 -14.51 -35.44
N ASP A 146 4.70 -13.23 -35.53
CA ASP A 146 5.20 -12.56 -36.73
C ASP A 146 6.73 -12.37 -36.63
N ASP A 147 7.23 -11.24 -37.13
CA ASP A 147 8.64 -10.89 -37.22
C ASP A 147 9.30 -10.89 -35.82
N ALA A 148 10.58 -11.30 -35.80
CA ALA A 148 11.41 -11.23 -34.62
C ALA A 148 11.85 -9.80 -34.33
N VAL A 149 11.89 -9.45 -33.03
CA VAL A 149 12.35 -8.14 -32.55
C VAL A 149 13.46 -8.29 -31.52
N GLU A 150 14.34 -7.31 -31.47
CA GLU A 150 15.36 -7.19 -30.43
C GLU A 150 14.89 -6.33 -29.25
N ALA A 151 15.51 -6.53 -28.08
CA ALA A 151 15.24 -5.73 -26.92
C ALA A 151 15.63 -4.26 -27.14
N ALA A 152 14.65 -3.36 -27.14
CA ALA A 152 14.81 -1.92 -27.29
C ALA A 152 13.74 -1.16 -26.52
N VAL A 153 14.06 0.08 -26.13
CA VAL A 153 13.10 1.03 -25.54
C VAL A 153 12.34 1.74 -26.66
N PRO A 154 11.13 2.28 -26.41
CA PRO A 154 10.38 3.02 -27.42
C PRO A 154 11.20 4.20 -27.97
N GLU A 155 11.29 4.30 -29.29
CA GLU A 155 12.15 5.27 -30.00
C GLU A 155 11.86 6.72 -29.59
N LEU A 156 10.61 7.04 -29.31
CA LEU A 156 10.15 8.37 -28.89
C LEU A 156 10.93 8.93 -27.69
N PHE A 157 11.38 8.08 -26.78
CA PHE A 157 12.01 8.49 -25.51
C PHE A 157 13.54 8.37 -25.52
N GLY A 158 14.12 8.21 -26.69
CA GLY A 158 15.56 8.06 -26.90
C GLY A 158 16.09 6.66 -26.54
N PRO A 159 17.36 6.38 -26.88
CA PRO A 159 17.96 5.06 -26.70
C PRO A 159 18.31 4.75 -25.25
N LEU A 160 18.66 3.50 -24.99
CA LEU A 160 19.36 3.11 -23.76
C LEU A 160 20.65 3.92 -23.59
N PRO A 161 21.06 4.23 -22.34
CA PRO A 161 22.37 4.85 -22.10
C PRO A 161 23.51 4.07 -22.74
N GLU A 162 24.56 4.78 -23.17
CA GLU A 162 25.74 4.15 -23.77
C GLU A 162 26.37 3.13 -22.78
N GLY A 163 26.65 1.93 -23.25
CA GLY A 163 27.20 0.86 -22.43
C GLY A 163 26.18 0.16 -21.52
N ALA A 164 24.93 0.60 -21.44
CA ALA A 164 23.91 -0.09 -20.65
C ALA A 164 23.60 -1.48 -21.23
N PRO A 165 23.43 -2.51 -20.37
CA PRO A 165 23.12 -3.85 -20.83
C PRO A 165 21.71 -3.91 -21.42
N ARG A 166 21.52 -4.70 -22.50
CA ARG A 166 20.19 -4.93 -23.10
C ARG A 166 19.35 -5.93 -22.28
N ASN A 167 19.09 -5.57 -21.02
CA ASN A 167 18.27 -6.33 -20.09
C ASN A 167 17.50 -5.36 -19.16
N ARG A 168 16.81 -5.88 -18.16
CA ARG A 168 16.02 -5.08 -17.20
C ARG A 168 16.84 -4.06 -16.41
N ALA A 169 18.14 -4.31 -16.18
CA ALA A 169 19.01 -3.32 -15.54
C ALA A 169 19.20 -2.09 -16.45
N GLY A 170 19.44 -2.31 -17.75
CA GLY A 170 19.52 -1.21 -18.71
C GLY A 170 18.21 -0.44 -18.85
N VAL A 171 17.05 -1.10 -18.70
CA VAL A 171 15.75 -0.40 -18.62
C VAL A 171 15.69 0.51 -17.39
N ALA A 172 16.19 0.05 -16.24
CA ALA A 172 16.24 0.88 -15.03
C ALA A 172 17.15 2.10 -15.23
N ASP A 173 18.31 1.93 -15.84
CA ASP A 173 19.22 3.02 -16.17
C ASP A 173 18.56 4.02 -17.13
N TRP A 174 17.82 3.54 -18.15
CA TRP A 174 17.08 4.37 -19.09
C TRP A 174 15.95 5.16 -18.41
N LEU A 175 15.22 4.58 -17.48
CA LEU A 175 14.16 5.27 -16.73
C LEU A 175 14.73 6.41 -15.89
N LEU A 176 15.95 6.26 -15.36
CA LEU A 176 16.58 7.24 -14.47
C LEU A 176 17.49 8.24 -15.19
N GLN A 177 17.73 8.07 -16.50
CA GLN A 177 18.61 8.99 -17.22
C GLN A 177 18.03 10.42 -17.29
N PRO A 178 18.88 11.46 -17.29
CA PRO A 178 18.43 12.86 -17.28
C PRO A 178 17.55 13.25 -18.47
N GLN A 179 17.71 12.57 -19.59
CA GLN A 179 16.97 12.80 -20.84
C GLN A 179 15.57 12.20 -20.81
N ASN A 180 15.28 11.28 -19.88
CA ASN A 180 13.93 10.73 -19.76
C ASN A 180 12.95 11.82 -19.30
N PRO A 181 11.94 12.17 -20.11
CA PRO A 181 11.09 13.31 -19.82
C PRO A 181 10.00 13.02 -18.78
N LEU A 182 9.70 11.75 -18.49
CA LEU A 182 8.47 11.38 -17.79
C LEU A 182 8.70 10.85 -16.38
N THR A 183 9.71 10.01 -16.13
CA THR A 183 9.86 9.32 -14.83
C THR A 183 9.84 10.25 -13.64
N ALA A 184 10.59 11.36 -13.70
CA ALA A 184 10.62 12.33 -12.60
C ALA A 184 9.30 13.09 -12.48
N ARG A 185 8.71 13.56 -13.60
CA ARG A 185 7.42 14.25 -13.61
C ARG A 185 6.29 13.38 -13.05
N VAL A 186 6.21 12.13 -13.49
CA VAL A 186 5.20 11.16 -13.01
C VAL A 186 5.34 10.91 -11.52
N THR A 187 6.57 10.70 -11.03
CA THR A 187 6.84 10.47 -9.61
C THR A 187 6.45 11.69 -8.76
N VAL A 188 6.89 12.87 -9.16
CA VAL A 188 6.55 14.14 -8.48
C VAL A 188 5.03 14.37 -8.48
N ASN A 189 4.37 14.17 -9.60
CA ASN A 189 2.93 14.33 -9.72
C ASN A 189 2.14 13.42 -8.77
N ARG A 190 2.57 12.17 -8.61
CA ARG A 190 1.95 11.23 -7.66
C ARG A 190 2.17 11.62 -6.21
N ILE A 191 3.36 12.08 -5.84
CA ILE A 191 3.61 12.61 -4.49
C ILE A 191 2.75 13.85 -4.25
N TRP A 192 2.68 14.76 -5.23
CA TRP A 192 1.80 15.92 -5.18
C TRP A 192 0.33 15.52 -4.97
N ALA A 193 -0.18 14.57 -5.74
CA ALA A 193 -1.56 14.09 -5.60
C ALA A 193 -1.85 13.47 -4.22
N ARG A 194 -0.87 12.83 -3.57
CA ARG A 194 -1.02 12.34 -2.19
C ARG A 194 -1.15 13.47 -1.17
N LEU A 195 -0.51 14.61 -1.43
CA LEU A 195 -0.50 15.77 -0.54
C LEU A 195 -1.68 16.71 -0.80
N PHE A 196 -2.02 16.94 -2.07
CA PHE A 196 -3.07 17.89 -2.50
C PHE A 196 -4.38 17.22 -2.93
N GLY A 197 -4.46 15.89 -2.95
CA GLY A 197 -5.65 15.12 -3.34
C GLY A 197 -5.87 15.00 -4.84
N ILE A 198 -5.25 15.89 -5.64
CA ILE A 198 -5.29 15.89 -7.10
C ILE A 198 -3.89 16.20 -7.64
N GLY A 199 -3.47 15.52 -8.70
CA GLY A 199 -2.17 15.78 -9.33
C GLY A 199 -2.13 17.12 -10.06
N ILE A 200 -0.93 17.64 -10.29
CA ILE A 200 -0.70 18.76 -11.24
C ILE A 200 -1.20 18.32 -12.62
N VAL A 201 -0.88 17.10 -13.03
CA VAL A 201 -1.57 16.33 -14.08
C VAL A 201 -2.62 15.48 -13.39
N GLU A 202 -3.90 15.72 -13.69
CA GLU A 202 -5.02 15.05 -13.01
C GLU A 202 -5.13 13.57 -13.39
N THR A 203 -4.80 13.23 -14.62
CA THR A 203 -4.72 11.86 -15.13
C THR A 203 -3.39 11.22 -14.71
N GLU A 204 -3.26 10.84 -13.44
CA GLU A 204 -2.02 10.26 -12.88
C GLU A 204 -1.57 8.98 -13.62
N GLU A 205 -2.50 8.31 -14.27
CA GLU A 205 -2.32 7.09 -15.06
C GLU A 205 -1.94 7.34 -16.52
N ASP A 206 -2.15 8.57 -17.02
CA ASP A 206 -1.96 8.88 -18.44
C ASP A 206 -1.36 10.29 -18.63
N PHE A 207 -0.10 10.32 -19.00
CA PHE A 207 0.68 11.49 -19.40
C PHE A 207 0.84 11.57 -20.93
N GLY A 208 0.21 10.62 -21.65
CA GLY A 208 0.16 10.61 -23.11
C GLY A 208 -0.84 11.61 -23.66
N THR A 209 -1.11 11.48 -24.96
CA THR A 209 -1.96 12.44 -25.71
C THR A 209 -3.43 12.43 -25.30
N GLN A 210 -3.90 11.40 -24.59
CA GLN A 210 -5.25 11.35 -24.02
C GLN A 210 -5.33 11.86 -22.58
N GLY A 211 -4.18 12.11 -21.95
CA GLY A 211 -4.09 12.71 -20.63
C GLY A 211 -4.46 14.19 -20.61
N LEU A 212 -4.77 14.70 -19.42
CA LEU A 212 -5.01 16.12 -19.25
C LEU A 212 -3.68 16.89 -19.13
N PRO A 213 -3.58 18.11 -19.67
CA PRO A 213 -2.40 18.93 -19.52
C PRO A 213 -2.18 19.30 -18.03
N PRO A 214 -0.94 19.54 -17.61
CA PRO A 214 -0.64 19.99 -16.25
C PRO A 214 -1.28 21.36 -15.98
N SER A 215 -1.83 21.54 -14.77
CA SER A 215 -2.38 22.84 -14.36
C SER A 215 -1.28 23.90 -14.14
N HIS A 216 -0.08 23.48 -13.79
CA HIS A 216 1.08 24.32 -13.51
C HIS A 216 2.33 23.66 -14.14
N PRO A 217 2.57 23.81 -15.46
CA PRO A 217 3.64 23.10 -16.15
C PRO A 217 5.03 23.47 -15.63
N GLU A 218 5.30 24.76 -15.40
CA GLU A 218 6.60 25.21 -14.89
C GLU A 218 6.89 24.66 -13.48
N LEU A 219 5.87 24.54 -12.64
CA LEU A 219 6.01 23.96 -11.30
C LEU A 219 6.33 22.48 -11.38
N LEU A 220 5.65 21.74 -12.27
CA LEU A 220 5.91 20.32 -12.47
C LEU A 220 7.34 20.09 -12.94
N ASP A 221 7.80 20.90 -13.88
CA ASP A 221 9.13 20.81 -14.45
C ASP A 221 10.21 21.16 -13.41
N TRP A 222 10.00 22.23 -12.67
CA TRP A 222 10.92 22.64 -11.60
C TRP A 222 11.05 21.54 -10.53
N LEU A 223 9.92 21.02 -10.05
CA LEU A 223 9.92 19.95 -9.04
C LEU A 223 10.58 18.66 -9.57
N ALA A 224 10.39 18.34 -10.85
CA ALA A 224 11.02 17.16 -11.46
C ALA A 224 12.54 17.30 -11.59
N VAL A 225 13.04 18.51 -11.91
CA VAL A 225 14.47 18.80 -11.94
C VAL A 225 15.07 18.78 -10.54
N ASP A 226 14.48 19.50 -9.59
CA ASP A 226 14.88 19.54 -8.19
C ASP A 226 14.95 18.14 -7.57
N PHE A 227 13.95 17.30 -7.86
CA PHE A 227 13.91 15.91 -7.37
C PHE A 227 15.09 15.07 -7.89
N ARG A 228 15.48 15.24 -9.15
CA ARG A 228 16.66 14.55 -9.73
C ARG A 228 17.95 15.08 -9.16
N GLU A 229 18.10 16.40 -9.06
CA GLU A 229 19.30 17.05 -8.51
C GLU A 229 19.55 16.69 -7.04
N HIS A 230 18.51 16.39 -6.29
CA HIS A 230 18.58 15.86 -4.92
C HIS A 230 18.57 14.32 -4.87
N GLU A 231 19.18 13.66 -5.86
CA GLU A 231 19.38 12.20 -5.89
C GLU A 231 18.09 11.38 -5.68
N TRP A 232 16.98 11.83 -6.26
CA TRP A 232 15.66 11.19 -6.13
C TRP A 232 15.17 11.06 -4.68
N SER A 233 15.53 11.99 -3.82
CA SER A 233 15.18 12.00 -2.41
C SER A 233 13.70 12.34 -2.19
N LEU A 234 12.85 11.32 -1.97
CA LEU A 234 11.44 11.52 -1.61
C LEU A 234 11.27 12.36 -0.34
N LYS A 235 12.16 12.24 0.63
CA LYS A 235 12.10 13.04 1.86
C LYS A 235 12.32 14.52 1.57
N GLN A 236 13.27 14.86 0.71
CA GLN A 236 13.53 16.24 0.33
C GLN A 236 12.37 16.82 -0.49
N LEU A 237 11.85 16.09 -1.47
CA LEU A 237 10.68 16.48 -2.25
C LEU A 237 9.47 16.77 -1.36
N ILE A 238 9.12 15.83 -0.47
CA ILE A 238 8.00 16.03 0.46
C ILE A 238 8.26 17.27 1.35
N ARG A 239 9.50 17.43 1.87
CA ARG A 239 9.85 18.58 2.70
C ARG A 239 9.67 19.90 1.95
N SER A 240 10.15 20.00 0.71
CA SER A 240 10.00 21.20 -0.12
C SER A 240 8.52 21.56 -0.33
N ILE A 241 7.68 20.57 -0.60
CA ILE A 241 6.25 20.76 -0.82
C ILE A 241 5.54 21.20 0.48
N VAL A 242 5.75 20.50 1.60
CA VAL A 242 4.99 20.79 2.84
C VAL A 242 5.43 22.07 3.54
N LEU A 243 6.64 22.56 3.26
CA LEU A 243 7.12 23.85 3.76
C LEU A 243 6.71 25.03 2.87
N SER A 244 6.11 24.78 1.70
CA SER A 244 5.66 25.84 0.81
C SER A 244 4.46 26.60 1.40
N SER A 245 4.40 27.90 1.12
CA SER A 245 3.24 28.71 1.50
C SER A 245 1.94 28.17 0.91
N THR A 246 1.99 27.57 -0.27
CA THR A 246 0.83 26.93 -0.93
C THR A 246 0.24 25.78 -0.11
N TYR A 247 1.10 24.93 0.47
CA TYR A 247 0.65 23.82 1.29
C TYR A 247 0.16 24.25 2.66
N GLN A 248 0.74 25.31 3.22
CA GLN A 248 0.44 25.83 4.55
C GLN A 248 -0.77 26.76 4.60
N GLN A 249 -1.46 26.98 3.48
CA GLN A 249 -2.69 27.76 3.46
C GLN A 249 -3.80 27.13 4.31
N ALA A 250 -4.70 27.97 4.82
CA ALA A 250 -5.93 27.47 5.44
C ALA A 250 -6.86 26.82 4.41
N ALA A 251 -7.57 25.77 4.81
CA ALA A 251 -8.56 25.09 3.97
C ALA A 251 -9.92 25.83 3.89
N LEU A 252 -9.96 27.10 4.29
CA LEU A 252 -11.19 27.90 4.32
C LEU A 252 -11.71 28.18 2.90
N ILE A 253 -12.94 27.79 2.65
CA ILE A 253 -13.66 28.04 1.40
C ILE A 253 -14.54 29.27 1.60
N THR A 254 -14.27 30.34 0.84
CA THR A 254 -15.19 31.50 0.75
C THR A 254 -16.07 31.36 -0.50
N PRO A 255 -17.24 32.04 -0.56
CA PRO A 255 -18.08 32.01 -1.75
C PRO A 255 -17.33 32.43 -3.03
N GLU A 256 -16.46 33.44 -2.92
CA GLU A 256 -15.65 33.94 -4.04
C GLU A 256 -14.64 32.87 -4.52
N LYS A 257 -13.91 32.20 -3.61
CA LYS A 257 -12.99 31.13 -3.96
C LYS A 257 -13.72 29.92 -4.54
N GLN A 258 -14.91 29.61 -4.02
CA GLN A 258 -15.75 28.53 -4.54
C GLN A 258 -16.26 28.83 -5.95
N ALA A 259 -16.64 30.07 -6.23
CA ALA A 259 -17.09 30.48 -7.55
C ALA A 259 -15.94 30.52 -8.58
N ALA A 260 -14.78 31.07 -8.19
CA ALA A 260 -13.62 31.21 -9.08
C ALA A 260 -12.89 29.91 -9.37
N ASP A 261 -12.73 29.03 -8.36
CA ASP A 261 -12.00 27.78 -8.47
C ASP A 261 -12.65 26.69 -7.59
N PRO A 262 -13.77 26.11 -8.02
CA PRO A 262 -14.51 25.12 -7.23
C PRO A 262 -13.68 23.87 -6.91
N ARG A 263 -12.81 23.47 -7.83
CA ARG A 263 -11.97 22.27 -7.69
C ARG A 263 -10.58 22.54 -7.10
N ASN A 264 -10.31 23.77 -6.68
CA ASN A 264 -8.98 24.20 -6.17
C ASN A 264 -7.81 23.87 -7.10
N ARG A 265 -8.03 24.00 -8.40
CA ARG A 265 -6.98 23.77 -9.42
C ARG A 265 -5.92 24.88 -9.43
N LEU A 266 -6.28 26.08 -9.01
CA LEU A 266 -5.38 27.24 -8.88
C LEU A 266 -4.71 27.33 -7.51
N LEU A 267 -4.92 26.33 -6.65
CA LEU A 267 -4.27 26.21 -5.33
C LEU A 267 -4.49 27.44 -4.42
N SER A 268 -5.69 28.03 -4.46
CA SER A 268 -6.04 29.23 -3.69
C SER A 268 -6.29 28.96 -2.19
N ARG A 269 -6.31 27.68 -1.79
CA ARG A 269 -6.53 27.20 -0.43
C ARG A 269 -5.86 25.84 -0.21
N SER A 270 -5.67 25.42 1.05
CA SER A 270 -5.26 24.04 1.33
C SER A 270 -6.35 23.06 0.89
N PRO A 271 -6.00 21.93 0.30
CA PRO A 271 -6.98 20.94 -0.13
C PRO A 271 -7.56 20.19 1.07
N ARG A 272 -8.85 19.91 1.03
CA ARG A 272 -9.47 18.94 1.94
C ARG A 272 -9.42 17.57 1.28
N VAL A 273 -8.63 16.67 1.84
CA VAL A 273 -8.37 15.35 1.28
C VAL A 273 -8.86 14.27 2.23
N ARG A 274 -9.84 13.47 1.80
CA ARG A 274 -10.29 12.31 2.59
C ARG A 274 -9.15 11.32 2.76
N LEU A 275 -8.98 10.80 3.96
CA LEU A 275 -7.92 9.84 4.30
C LEU A 275 -8.11 8.53 3.55
N SER A 276 -7.01 7.82 3.27
CA SER A 276 -7.07 6.47 2.70
C SER A 276 -7.59 5.46 3.74
N ALA A 277 -8.11 4.34 3.27
CA ALA A 277 -8.61 3.24 4.10
C ALA A 277 -7.65 2.87 5.23
N GLU A 278 -6.38 2.69 4.87
CA GLU A 278 -5.33 2.33 5.82
C GLU A 278 -5.10 3.43 6.85
N THR A 279 -5.14 4.69 6.41
CA THR A 279 -4.90 5.84 7.30
C THR A 279 -6.07 6.06 8.26
N VAL A 280 -7.31 5.86 7.83
CA VAL A 280 -8.51 5.99 8.68
C VAL A 280 -8.40 5.06 9.90
N ARG A 281 -8.09 3.78 9.68
CA ARG A 281 -7.91 2.83 10.78
C ARG A 281 -6.67 3.15 11.62
N ASP A 282 -5.54 3.42 10.99
CA ASP A 282 -4.29 3.71 11.69
C ASP A 282 -4.41 4.97 12.55
N GLN A 283 -5.14 5.99 12.08
CA GLN A 283 -5.43 7.20 12.85
C GLN A 283 -6.29 6.90 14.07
N ALA A 284 -7.38 6.16 13.94
CA ALA A 284 -8.22 5.79 15.09
C ALA A 284 -7.40 5.05 16.17
N LEU A 285 -6.60 4.07 15.76
CA LEU A 285 -5.70 3.34 16.67
C LEU A 285 -4.61 4.24 17.29
N SER A 286 -4.06 5.17 16.52
CA SER A 286 -3.05 6.12 16.98
C SER A 286 -3.61 7.10 18.02
N LEU A 287 -4.76 7.70 17.73
CA LEU A 287 -5.46 8.60 18.66
C LEU A 287 -5.82 7.89 19.97
N ALA A 288 -6.19 6.62 19.88
CA ALA A 288 -6.48 5.77 21.02
C ALA A 288 -5.23 5.27 21.78
N ASN A 289 -4.03 5.51 21.26
CA ASN A 289 -2.76 4.96 21.76
C ASN A 289 -2.71 3.42 21.77
N LEU A 290 -3.38 2.80 20.80
CA LEU A 290 -3.38 1.36 20.57
C LEU A 290 -2.41 0.94 19.45
N LEU A 291 -2.06 1.86 18.55
CA LEU A 291 -1.27 1.55 17.35
C LEU A 291 0.11 0.97 17.70
N THR A 292 0.38 -0.22 17.18
CA THR A 292 1.70 -0.85 17.31
C THR A 292 2.67 -0.33 16.26
N GLN A 293 3.82 0.21 16.69
CA GLN A 293 4.85 0.83 15.84
C GLN A 293 5.84 -0.16 15.21
N LYS A 294 5.60 -1.48 15.35
CA LYS A 294 6.48 -2.51 14.79
C LYS A 294 6.54 -2.41 13.26
N VAL A 295 7.73 -2.23 12.72
CA VAL A 295 8.03 -2.17 11.28
C VAL A 295 8.54 -3.52 10.79
N GLY A 296 8.08 -3.96 9.63
CA GLY A 296 8.50 -5.22 9.00
C GLY A 296 7.86 -6.47 9.60
N GLY A 297 8.25 -7.63 9.11
CA GLY A 297 7.71 -8.93 9.50
C GLY A 297 6.47 -9.36 8.73
N ALA A 298 5.91 -10.51 9.11
CA ALA A 298 4.76 -11.12 8.44
C ALA A 298 3.49 -10.25 8.51
N SER A 299 2.60 -10.44 7.55
CA SER A 299 1.25 -9.86 7.55
C SER A 299 0.45 -10.37 8.75
N VAL A 300 -0.51 -9.57 9.20
CA VAL A 300 -1.41 -9.88 10.32
C VAL A 300 -2.86 -9.90 9.86
N MET A 301 -3.69 -10.61 10.60
CA MET A 301 -5.13 -10.70 10.35
C MET A 301 -5.89 -9.93 11.45
N PRO A 302 -6.11 -8.60 11.31
CA PRO A 302 -6.89 -7.86 12.30
C PRO A 302 -8.31 -8.40 12.40
N PRO A 303 -9.06 -8.09 13.47
CA PRO A 303 -10.41 -8.58 13.64
C PRO A 303 -11.31 -8.23 12.47
N GLN A 304 -12.15 -9.17 12.09
CA GLN A 304 -13.24 -8.96 11.13
C GLN A 304 -14.47 -9.77 11.55
N PRO A 305 -15.67 -9.44 11.05
CA PRO A 305 -16.89 -10.19 11.37
C PRO A 305 -16.76 -11.68 11.01
N ALA A 306 -17.34 -12.55 11.85
CA ALA A 306 -17.37 -13.97 11.58
C ALA A 306 -18.12 -14.28 10.26
N GLY A 307 -17.69 -15.31 9.54
CA GLY A 307 -18.37 -15.78 8.33
C GLY A 307 -18.05 -15.02 7.04
N VAL A 308 -17.25 -13.93 7.09
CA VAL A 308 -16.79 -13.21 5.89
C VAL A 308 -15.90 -14.12 5.04
N TRP A 309 -15.01 -14.87 5.65
CA TRP A 309 -14.23 -15.90 5.00
C TRP A 309 -14.92 -17.25 5.13
N LYS A 310 -15.85 -17.53 4.25
CA LYS A 310 -16.32 -18.90 4.04
C LYS A 310 -15.20 -19.69 3.35
N SER A 311 -15.20 -21.02 3.54
CA SER A 311 -14.20 -21.95 3.00
C SER A 311 -13.68 -21.53 1.63
N THR A 312 -12.41 -21.22 1.58
CA THR A 312 -11.75 -20.76 0.38
C THR A 312 -11.05 -21.94 -0.26
N TYR A 313 -10.87 -21.88 -1.56
CA TYR A 313 -10.18 -22.91 -2.34
C TYR A 313 -8.83 -23.32 -1.74
N SER A 314 -8.13 -22.39 -1.07
CA SER A 314 -6.82 -22.62 -0.42
C SER A 314 -6.91 -23.25 0.98
N GLY A 315 -8.09 -23.45 1.55
CA GLY A 315 -8.26 -23.93 2.94
C GLY A 315 -7.78 -22.96 4.02
N LEU A 316 -7.22 -21.80 3.66
CA LEU A 316 -6.72 -20.80 4.60
C LEU A 316 -7.89 -20.19 5.38
N LYS A 317 -7.76 -20.14 6.72
CA LYS A 317 -8.73 -19.52 7.62
C LYS A 317 -8.22 -18.15 8.07
N TRP A 318 -9.18 -17.24 8.32
CA TRP A 318 -8.86 -15.97 8.98
C TRP A 318 -8.83 -16.20 10.48
N GLU A 319 -7.66 -16.05 11.06
CA GLU A 319 -7.45 -16.15 12.51
C GLU A 319 -7.13 -14.76 13.06
N ASN A 320 -8.07 -14.22 13.86
CA ASN A 320 -7.89 -12.88 14.41
C ASN A 320 -6.59 -12.76 15.20
N ALA A 321 -5.75 -11.82 14.81
CA ALA A 321 -4.53 -11.50 15.54
C ALA A 321 -4.82 -11.07 16.98
N THR A 322 -3.92 -11.42 17.89
CA THR A 322 -4.02 -11.12 19.32
C THR A 322 -2.84 -10.27 19.78
N GLY A 323 -2.95 -9.68 20.96
CA GLY A 323 -1.87 -8.84 21.53
C GLY A 323 -1.49 -7.66 20.64
N PRO A 324 -0.19 -7.29 20.56
CA PRO A 324 0.28 -6.15 19.77
C PRO A 324 0.00 -6.27 18.27
N ASP A 325 -0.01 -7.49 17.71
CA ASP A 325 -0.22 -7.72 16.29
C ASP A 325 -1.67 -7.40 15.85
N ARG A 326 -2.64 -7.39 16.76
CA ARG A 326 -4.03 -6.94 16.54
C ARG A 326 -4.10 -5.48 16.10
N TYR A 327 -3.19 -4.65 16.55
CA TYR A 327 -3.17 -3.20 16.36
C TYR A 327 -2.02 -2.71 15.50
N ARG A 328 -1.45 -3.58 14.68
CA ARG A 328 -0.45 -3.16 13.70
C ARG A 328 -1.05 -2.23 12.65
N ARG A 329 -0.19 -1.40 12.03
CA ARG A 329 -0.59 -0.54 10.91
C ARG A 329 -1.30 -1.35 9.83
N SER A 330 -2.33 -0.77 9.25
CA SER A 330 -3.17 -1.40 8.21
C SER A 330 -2.37 -1.86 6.99
N LEU A 331 -1.20 -1.26 6.73
CA LEU A 331 -0.25 -1.71 5.73
C LEU A 331 0.15 -3.20 5.87
N TYR A 332 0.12 -3.73 7.10
CA TYR A 332 0.46 -5.12 7.39
C TYR A 332 -0.75 -6.06 7.40
N THR A 333 -1.95 -5.56 7.11
CA THR A 333 -3.14 -6.43 6.99
C THR A 333 -2.94 -7.42 5.86
N TYR A 334 -3.19 -8.71 6.16
CA TYR A 334 -3.11 -9.77 5.16
C TYR A 334 -4.09 -9.50 4.02
N LEU A 335 -3.56 -9.39 2.80
CA LEU A 335 -4.35 -9.13 1.61
C LEU A 335 -4.64 -10.44 0.88
N LYS A 336 -5.88 -10.90 0.95
CA LYS A 336 -6.38 -11.94 0.06
C LYS A 336 -7.15 -11.29 -1.09
N ARG A 337 -6.65 -11.39 -2.31
CA ARG A 337 -7.24 -10.75 -3.50
C ARG A 337 -8.71 -11.09 -3.69
N THR A 338 -9.09 -12.35 -3.51
CA THR A 338 -10.48 -12.84 -3.67
C THR A 338 -11.42 -12.45 -2.51
N SER A 339 -10.89 -12.01 -1.37
CA SER A 339 -11.68 -11.62 -0.18
C SER A 339 -10.85 -10.70 0.72
N PRO A 340 -10.60 -9.46 0.32
CA PRO A 340 -9.89 -8.47 1.13
C PRO A 340 -10.65 -8.13 2.40
N HIS A 341 -9.97 -7.48 3.37
CA HIS A 341 -10.60 -7.08 4.64
C HIS A 341 -11.78 -6.11 4.39
N PRO A 342 -13.00 -6.40 4.89
CA PRO A 342 -14.21 -5.66 4.51
C PRO A 342 -14.16 -4.16 4.82
N ALA A 343 -13.65 -3.79 6.00
CA ALA A 343 -13.56 -2.38 6.38
C ALA A 343 -12.62 -1.60 5.44
N LEU A 344 -11.50 -2.20 5.03
CA LEU A 344 -10.58 -1.54 4.09
C LEU A 344 -11.22 -1.37 2.71
N LEU A 345 -11.94 -2.40 2.22
CA LEU A 345 -12.68 -2.30 0.96
C LEU A 345 -13.74 -1.21 0.99
N THR A 346 -14.49 -1.10 2.08
CA THR A 346 -15.53 -0.07 2.24
C THR A 346 -14.94 1.34 2.16
N PHE A 347 -13.68 1.51 2.55
CA PHE A 347 -12.92 2.76 2.42
C PHE A 347 -12.05 2.83 1.15
N ASP A 348 -12.45 2.14 0.08
CA ASP A 348 -11.84 2.19 -1.25
C ASP A 348 -10.38 1.67 -1.31
N ALA A 349 -10.00 0.75 -0.43
CA ALA A 349 -8.72 0.05 -0.56
C ALA A 349 -8.71 -0.82 -1.82
N GLY A 350 -7.58 -0.88 -2.51
CA GLY A 350 -7.44 -1.74 -3.68
C GLY A 350 -7.56 -3.23 -3.35
N SER A 351 -8.16 -4.00 -4.25
CA SER A 351 -8.27 -5.46 -4.13
C SER A 351 -6.93 -6.18 -4.29
N GLY A 352 -5.95 -5.54 -4.94
CA GLY A 352 -4.66 -6.16 -5.30
C GLY A 352 -4.74 -7.09 -6.51
N GLU A 353 -5.85 -7.11 -7.25
CA GLU A 353 -6.00 -7.90 -8.48
C GLU A 353 -5.27 -7.30 -9.66
N VAL A 354 -5.27 -5.96 -9.74
CA VAL A 354 -4.60 -5.20 -10.79
C VAL A 354 -3.81 -4.05 -10.19
N CYS A 355 -2.78 -3.59 -10.90
CA CYS A 355 -2.05 -2.39 -10.54
C CYS A 355 -2.97 -1.16 -10.66
N GLN A 356 -3.17 -0.44 -9.57
CA GLN A 356 -3.96 0.79 -9.52
C GLN A 356 -3.06 1.97 -9.22
N ILE A 357 -2.95 2.89 -10.16
CA ILE A 357 -2.18 4.11 -9.98
C ILE A 357 -2.90 5.08 -9.04
N ARG A 358 -4.21 5.21 -9.20
CA ARG A 358 -5.07 6.10 -8.42
C ARG A 358 -6.23 5.32 -7.81
N ARG A 359 -6.53 5.59 -6.54
CA ARG A 359 -7.74 5.12 -5.87
C ARG A 359 -8.76 6.25 -5.83
N ILE A 360 -9.98 5.99 -6.29
CA ILE A 360 -11.10 6.91 -6.12
C ILE A 360 -11.47 6.88 -4.63
N ARG A 361 -11.59 8.05 -4.01
CA ARG A 361 -12.01 8.17 -2.61
C ARG A 361 -13.45 8.59 -2.56
N THR A 362 -14.29 7.73 -1.99
CA THR A 362 -15.74 7.97 -1.85
C THR A 362 -16.08 8.44 -0.43
N ASN A 363 -17.29 8.94 -0.27
CA ASN A 363 -17.90 9.21 1.02
C ASN A 363 -19.31 8.60 1.01
N THR A 364 -19.46 7.45 1.66
CA THR A 364 -20.69 6.65 1.62
C THR A 364 -21.24 6.41 3.02
N PRO A 365 -22.56 6.19 3.16
CA PRO A 365 -23.15 5.79 4.45
C PRO A 365 -22.56 4.50 5.02
N LEU A 366 -22.10 3.57 4.16
CA LEU A 366 -21.45 2.34 4.60
C LEU A 366 -20.13 2.61 5.33
N GLN A 367 -19.38 3.63 4.93
CA GLN A 367 -18.16 4.03 5.63
C GLN A 367 -18.47 4.53 7.05
N ALA A 368 -19.55 5.29 7.24
CA ALA A 368 -20.01 5.71 8.56
C ALA A 368 -20.43 4.49 9.42
N LEU A 369 -21.12 3.52 8.83
CA LEU A 369 -21.48 2.28 9.54
C LEU A 369 -20.24 1.49 9.96
N VAL A 370 -19.20 1.43 9.14
CA VAL A 370 -17.93 0.76 9.47
C VAL A 370 -17.27 1.46 10.66
N THR A 371 -17.10 2.78 10.65
CA THR A 371 -16.46 3.50 11.75
C THR A 371 -17.25 3.41 13.06
N LEU A 372 -18.58 3.26 12.99
CA LEU A 372 -19.44 3.11 14.17
C LEU A 372 -19.46 1.68 14.73
N ASN A 373 -19.24 0.65 13.91
CA ASN A 373 -19.53 -0.73 14.32
C ASN A 373 -18.35 -1.70 14.20
N GLU A 374 -17.32 -1.39 13.40
CA GLU A 374 -16.19 -2.30 13.23
C GLU A 374 -15.35 -2.35 14.51
N VAL A 375 -14.89 -3.53 14.86
CA VAL A 375 -14.26 -3.85 16.16
C VAL A 375 -13.09 -2.92 16.49
N SER A 376 -12.21 -2.61 15.53
CA SER A 376 -11.03 -1.76 15.79
C SER A 376 -11.42 -0.33 16.15
N PHE A 377 -12.52 0.21 15.58
CA PHE A 377 -13.01 1.56 15.90
C PHE A 377 -13.73 1.60 17.24
N VAL A 378 -14.49 0.55 17.56
CA VAL A 378 -15.17 0.43 18.86
C VAL A 378 -14.12 0.29 19.99
N GLU A 379 -13.06 -0.50 19.79
CA GLU A 379 -11.94 -0.62 20.72
C GLU A 379 -11.16 0.70 20.86
N ALA A 380 -10.95 1.43 19.77
CA ALA A 380 -10.34 2.76 19.80
C ALA A 380 -11.19 3.76 20.59
N ALA A 381 -12.51 3.75 20.40
CA ALA A 381 -13.44 4.58 21.17
C ALA A 381 -13.40 4.26 22.67
N GLY A 382 -13.36 2.97 23.05
CA GLY A 382 -13.22 2.54 24.44
C GLY A 382 -11.91 3.02 25.07
N ALA A 383 -10.82 2.94 24.34
CA ALA A 383 -9.52 3.42 24.83
C ALA A 383 -9.47 4.96 24.96
N LEU A 384 -10.10 5.69 24.05
CA LEU A 384 -10.26 7.14 24.15
C LEU A 384 -11.12 7.53 25.35
N ALA A 385 -12.26 6.87 25.56
CA ALA A 385 -13.11 7.07 26.74
C ALA A 385 -12.36 6.83 28.07
N ASN A 386 -11.56 5.78 28.15
CA ASN A 386 -10.68 5.53 29.30
C ASN A 386 -9.69 6.67 29.55
N ARG A 387 -9.15 7.27 28.49
CA ARG A 387 -8.21 8.40 28.62
C ARG A 387 -8.92 9.68 29.03
N ALA A 388 -10.08 9.97 28.45
CA ALA A 388 -10.91 11.12 28.79
C ALA A 388 -11.39 11.07 30.24
N GLY A 389 -11.75 9.88 30.74
CA GLY A 389 -12.18 9.67 32.12
C GLY A 389 -11.12 10.01 33.21
N LYS A 390 -9.85 10.21 32.81
CA LYS A 390 -8.81 10.72 33.72
C LYS A 390 -8.95 12.21 34.04
N PHE A 391 -9.70 12.95 33.25
CA PHE A 391 -9.96 14.38 33.38
C PHE A 391 -11.34 14.67 34.02
N ARG A 392 -11.81 13.76 34.89
CA ARG A 392 -13.10 13.92 35.59
C ARG A 392 -13.05 15.13 36.49
N GLY A 393 -14.00 16.06 36.30
CA GLY A 393 -14.31 17.19 37.16
C GLY A 393 -15.74 17.11 37.64
N SER A 394 -16.29 18.26 38.09
CA SER A 394 -17.67 18.37 38.55
C SER A 394 -18.69 18.42 37.40
N ASP A 395 -18.24 18.65 36.16
CA ASP A 395 -19.05 18.77 34.96
C ASP A 395 -18.60 17.78 33.89
N HIS A 396 -19.54 17.27 33.09
CA HIS A 396 -19.27 16.40 31.94
C HIS A 396 -18.36 17.08 30.92
N ALA A 397 -18.45 18.41 30.77
CA ALA A 397 -17.58 19.21 29.91
C ALA A 397 -16.09 19.02 30.22
N ASP A 398 -15.74 18.74 31.48
CA ASP A 398 -14.34 18.56 31.90
C ASP A 398 -13.66 17.32 31.30
N SER A 399 -14.44 16.29 30.96
CA SER A 399 -13.95 15.10 30.24
C SER A 399 -14.14 15.21 28.73
N LEU A 400 -15.20 15.90 28.27
CA LEU A 400 -15.54 16.02 26.85
C LEU A 400 -14.60 16.97 26.09
N LYS A 401 -14.13 18.06 26.72
CA LYS A 401 -13.13 18.97 26.12
C LYS A 401 -11.83 18.26 25.77
N PRO A 402 -11.18 17.54 26.70
CA PRO A 402 -9.98 16.77 26.39
C PRO A 402 -10.22 15.67 25.36
N LEU A 403 -11.38 14.98 25.40
CA LEU A 403 -11.73 13.97 24.41
C LEU A 403 -11.78 14.58 23.00
N PHE A 404 -12.46 15.71 22.84
CA PHE A 404 -12.52 16.44 21.57
C PHE A 404 -11.12 16.85 21.09
N GLN A 405 -10.30 17.41 22.00
CA GLN A 405 -8.92 17.82 21.68
C GLN A 405 -8.02 16.63 21.30
N MET A 406 -8.19 15.47 21.93
CA MET A 406 -7.45 14.26 21.56
C MET A 406 -7.74 13.80 20.12
N VAL A 407 -8.98 13.98 19.65
CA VAL A 407 -9.41 13.52 18.32
C VAL A 407 -9.17 14.58 17.25
N LEU A 408 -9.53 15.84 17.51
CA LEU A 408 -9.50 16.91 16.49
C LEU A 408 -8.32 17.88 16.61
N ILE A 409 -7.46 17.68 17.63
CA ILE A 409 -6.20 18.45 17.84
C ILE A 409 -6.43 19.96 18.01
N ARG A 410 -7.65 20.38 18.30
CA ARG A 410 -8.04 21.76 18.60
C ARG A 410 -9.07 21.80 19.74
N PRO A 411 -9.22 22.93 20.44
CA PRO A 411 -10.30 23.07 21.42
C PRO A 411 -11.67 23.11 20.72
N PRO A 412 -12.72 22.57 21.37
CA PRO A 412 -14.08 22.72 20.87
C PRO A 412 -14.54 24.18 20.98
N LYS A 413 -15.26 24.67 19.99
CA LYS A 413 -16.02 25.94 20.08
C LYS A 413 -17.21 25.75 21.01
N PHE A 414 -17.75 26.85 21.54
CA PHE A 414 -18.90 26.78 22.47
C PHE A 414 -20.09 25.97 21.91
N PRO A 415 -20.56 26.18 20.66
CA PRO A 415 -21.65 25.35 20.13
C PRO A 415 -21.31 23.88 19.93
N GLU A 416 -20.02 23.53 19.65
CA GLU A 416 -19.58 22.17 19.51
C GLU A 416 -19.59 21.46 20.87
N LEU A 417 -19.08 22.12 21.90
CA LEU A 417 -19.10 21.58 23.26
C LEU A 417 -20.53 21.37 23.77
N ALA A 418 -21.43 22.31 23.55
CA ALA A 418 -22.84 22.19 23.93
C ALA A 418 -23.51 20.97 23.26
N ARG A 419 -23.22 20.72 21.96
CA ARG A 419 -23.72 19.54 21.26
C ARG A 419 -23.15 18.24 21.80
N LEU A 420 -21.87 18.25 22.21
CA LEU A 420 -21.25 17.06 22.79
C LEU A 420 -21.84 16.73 24.15
N VAL A 421 -22.11 17.73 24.99
CA VAL A 421 -22.77 17.54 26.28
C VAL A 421 -24.17 16.96 26.07
N ALA A 422 -24.97 17.54 25.20
CA ALA A 422 -26.30 17.04 24.87
C ALA A 422 -26.27 15.60 24.30
N LEU A 423 -25.31 15.31 23.43
CA LEU A 423 -25.11 13.94 22.93
C LEU A 423 -24.76 12.97 24.06
N TYR A 424 -23.84 13.36 24.96
CA TYR A 424 -23.47 12.54 26.10
C TYR A 424 -24.66 12.23 27.01
N GLU A 425 -25.47 13.25 27.33
CA GLU A 425 -26.70 13.10 28.14
C GLU A 425 -27.70 12.15 27.42
N THR A 426 -27.86 12.29 26.11
CA THR A 426 -28.70 11.37 25.32
C THR A 426 -28.16 9.94 25.40
N MET A 427 -26.86 9.74 25.26
CA MET A 427 -26.25 8.41 25.35
C MET A 427 -26.32 7.82 26.75
N GLN A 428 -26.34 8.63 27.81
CA GLN A 428 -26.62 8.12 29.16
C GLN A 428 -28.03 7.54 29.29
N GLN A 429 -29.00 8.10 28.59
CA GLN A 429 -30.38 7.56 28.56
C GLN A 429 -30.48 6.29 27.72
N GLU A 430 -29.72 6.19 26.61
CA GLU A 430 -29.68 5.01 25.74
C GLU A 430 -28.90 3.83 26.37
N PHE A 431 -27.91 4.14 27.20
CA PHE A 431 -27.08 3.17 27.91
C PHE A 431 -27.18 3.33 29.43
N PRO A 432 -28.38 3.10 30.04
CA PRO A 432 -28.53 3.24 31.50
C PRO A 432 -27.58 2.33 32.26
N GLU A 433 -27.15 2.78 33.43
CA GLU A 433 -26.25 2.02 34.28
C GLU A 433 -26.84 0.64 34.63
N GLY A 434 -26.05 -0.42 34.48
CA GLY A 434 -26.48 -1.80 34.69
C GLY A 434 -27.34 -2.41 33.57
N SER A 435 -27.63 -1.66 32.50
CA SER A 435 -28.36 -2.21 31.34
C SER A 435 -27.55 -3.23 30.54
N GLU A 436 -28.25 -4.08 29.80
CA GLU A 436 -27.60 -5.03 28.87
C GLU A 436 -26.85 -4.29 27.76
N ALA A 437 -27.42 -3.22 27.18
CA ALA A 437 -26.80 -2.40 26.15
C ALA A 437 -25.48 -1.77 26.64
N GLN A 438 -25.45 -1.24 27.87
CA GLN A 438 -24.22 -0.72 28.46
C GLN A 438 -23.15 -1.83 28.57
N ARG A 439 -23.52 -2.99 29.13
CA ARG A 439 -22.57 -4.11 29.30
C ARG A 439 -22.03 -4.60 27.96
N MET A 440 -22.88 -4.72 26.94
CA MET A 440 -22.47 -5.14 25.61
C MET A 440 -21.47 -4.16 24.98
N LEU A 441 -21.74 -2.85 25.02
CA LEU A 441 -20.83 -1.85 24.44
C LEU A 441 -19.50 -1.79 25.18
N VAL A 442 -19.50 -1.82 26.52
CA VAL A 442 -18.28 -1.85 27.34
C VAL A 442 -17.46 -3.10 27.02
N GLN A 443 -18.09 -4.27 26.94
CA GLN A 443 -17.44 -5.53 26.60
C GLN A 443 -16.85 -5.49 25.18
N ALA A 444 -17.62 -5.05 24.18
CA ALA A 444 -17.20 -4.97 22.80
C ALA A 444 -16.01 -4.01 22.61
N SER A 445 -15.98 -2.91 23.36
CA SER A 445 -14.89 -1.93 23.30
C SER A 445 -13.62 -2.35 24.07
N GLY A 446 -13.68 -3.41 24.86
CA GLY A 446 -12.57 -3.80 25.75
C GLY A 446 -12.21 -2.72 26.78
N SER A 447 -13.11 -1.80 27.04
CA SER A 447 -12.89 -0.63 27.89
C SER A 447 -12.78 -1.03 29.35
N LYS A 448 -11.97 -0.26 30.09
CA LYS A 448 -11.90 -0.33 31.55
C LYS A 448 -12.93 0.57 32.25
N THR A 449 -13.50 1.54 31.54
CA THR A 449 -14.58 2.37 32.05
C THR A 449 -15.93 1.69 31.83
N SER A 450 -16.83 1.85 32.80
CA SER A 450 -18.25 1.46 32.65
C SER A 450 -19.08 2.53 31.92
N ASP A 451 -18.49 3.68 31.60
CA ASP A 451 -19.17 4.81 30.96
C ASP A 451 -19.38 4.57 29.46
N ALA A 452 -20.46 3.86 29.13
CA ALA A 452 -20.82 3.56 27.74
C ALA A 452 -21.20 4.83 26.95
N ALA A 453 -21.74 5.86 27.61
CA ALA A 453 -22.04 7.12 26.95
C ALA A 453 -20.77 7.81 26.43
N MET A 454 -19.70 7.79 27.23
CA MET A 454 -18.40 8.34 26.83
C MET A 454 -17.79 7.54 25.66
N ILE A 455 -17.96 6.20 25.65
CA ILE A 455 -17.52 5.35 24.54
C ILE A 455 -18.27 5.71 23.25
N ALA A 456 -19.61 5.89 23.34
CA ALA A 456 -20.42 6.27 22.19
C ALA A 456 -20.05 7.65 21.64
N VAL A 457 -19.83 8.65 22.50
CA VAL A 457 -19.36 9.97 22.09
C VAL A 457 -17.97 9.91 21.44
N ALA A 458 -17.04 9.15 22.00
CA ALA A 458 -15.73 8.95 21.41
C ALA A 458 -15.82 8.32 20.01
N ASN A 459 -16.71 7.34 19.82
CA ASN A 459 -16.96 6.72 18.52
C ASN A 459 -17.53 7.72 17.50
N VAL A 460 -18.49 8.56 17.90
CA VAL A 460 -19.04 9.65 17.05
C VAL A 460 -17.93 10.61 16.65
N LEU A 461 -17.04 11.01 17.54
CA LEU A 461 -15.91 11.88 17.20
C LEU A 461 -14.97 11.25 16.18
N LEU A 462 -14.69 9.94 16.26
CA LEU A 462 -13.91 9.21 15.25
C LEU A 462 -14.60 9.15 13.88
N ASN A 463 -15.91 9.31 13.81
CA ASN A 463 -16.70 9.29 12.58
C ASN A 463 -16.95 10.68 11.96
N LEU A 464 -16.51 11.75 12.61
CA LEU A 464 -16.68 13.11 12.05
C LEU A 464 -15.89 13.27 10.73
N ASP A 465 -16.47 14.02 9.81
CA ASP A 465 -15.79 14.35 8.54
C ASP A 465 -14.44 15.04 8.77
N GLU A 466 -14.33 15.90 9.80
CA GLU A 466 -13.08 16.55 10.18
C GLU A 466 -12.02 15.54 10.64
N THR A 467 -12.42 14.43 11.25
CA THR A 467 -11.51 13.33 11.63
C THR A 467 -11.06 12.49 10.42
N LEU A 468 -11.97 12.27 9.46
CA LEU A 468 -11.74 11.40 8.31
C LEU A 468 -11.16 12.14 7.09
N THR A 469 -10.95 13.44 7.22
CA THR A 469 -10.48 14.32 6.13
C THR A 469 -9.30 15.13 6.64
N LYS A 470 -8.21 15.15 5.89
CA LYS A 470 -7.09 16.06 6.15
C LYS A 470 -7.57 17.49 5.88
N PRO A 471 -7.41 18.41 6.86
CA PRO A 471 -7.81 19.81 6.69
C PRO A 471 -6.89 20.55 5.72
#